data_1604fd7d16f78c4a226c0545a811ab71
#
_entry.id   1604fd7d16f78c4a226c0545a811ab71
#
_cell.length_a   1.000
_cell.length_b   1.000
_cell.length_c   1.000
_cell.angle_alpha   90.00
_cell.angle_beta   90.00
_cell.angle_gamma   90.00
#
_symmetry.space_group_name_H-M   'P 1'
#
loop_
_entity.id
_entity.type
_entity.pdbx_description
1 polymer ?
#
loop_
_entity_poly.entity_id
_entity_poly.type
_entity_poly.pdbx_seq_one_letter_code
_entity_poly.pdbx_strand_id
1 'polypeptide(L)'
;MRTRAAGLFPHGELANSPTQPIPTIDPSQFGLPRGELLIGEMNQPTLVRFLDDEVDGFVQGTMIPFLTGIELGIGNHRLAFDEAGALWMGKIHLGWAGDEGLTKVTWNGITPFVIDGVKLQERGFAISFNQPLGKALPRLHVSRHTYTYHKEYGSPKVDLQDVDVAGMTVSADRRTMTVTLPWIDRGYLYTLQLDEAVNVTGDSLMGDVLRYHVVNTIGDDAATHSDQPFVDLLVNDDMSAWRPGDKEGEWTLKDGVLSRGEVKAGSLNTKEKYQNFDLRFEWKISEGGNSGVIYRINNGRGLEYQLLDDENHIRGQEPLSSSAAIYDIVEPKGLTLREAGEWNTARIVADGNHIEHWLNGVKVLETEFGSADWTERFLKSKNAKVENYGEGGSQIQIQDHGADVSLRNVRIRQLR
;
A
#
# COMPACT_ATOMS: atom_id res chain seq x y z
N MET A 1 -22.65 12.76 4.96
CA MET A 1 -21.37 12.00 4.97
C MET A 1 -21.73 10.53 4.86
N ARG A 2 -21.16 9.76 3.94
CA ARG A 2 -21.40 8.31 3.86
C ARG A 2 -20.54 7.60 4.88
N THR A 3 -21.12 6.67 5.63
CA THR A 3 -20.36 5.74 6.45
C THR A 3 -19.56 4.82 5.53
N ARG A 4 -18.25 4.71 5.73
CA ARG A 4 -17.41 3.74 5.00
C ARG A 4 -17.72 2.33 5.51
N ALA A 5 -17.68 1.34 4.61
CA ALA A 5 -17.85 -0.06 4.99
C ALA A 5 -16.62 -0.53 5.78
N ALA A 6 -16.84 -1.25 6.89
CA ALA A 6 -15.76 -1.84 7.68
C ALA A 6 -14.92 -2.88 6.89
N GLY A 7 -15.53 -3.57 5.94
CA GLY A 7 -14.88 -4.52 5.05
C GLY A 7 -15.45 -4.44 3.65
N LEU A 8 -14.67 -4.86 2.66
CA LEU A 8 -15.07 -4.89 1.25
C LEU A 8 -14.93 -6.30 0.69
N PHE A 9 -15.87 -6.68 -0.17
CA PHE A 9 -15.86 -7.95 -0.89
C PHE A 9 -15.48 -7.70 -2.36
N PRO A 10 -14.22 -7.96 -2.76
CA PRO A 10 -13.84 -7.92 -4.17
C PRO A 10 -14.72 -8.86 -5.00
N HIS A 11 -15.46 -8.27 -5.93
CA HIS A 11 -16.38 -9.00 -6.79
C HIS A 11 -15.63 -9.99 -7.70
N GLY A 12 -16.12 -11.22 -7.79
CA GLY A 12 -15.47 -12.29 -8.55
C GLY A 12 -14.30 -12.98 -7.86
N GLU A 13 -13.76 -12.41 -6.77
CA GLU A 13 -12.58 -12.95 -6.09
C GLU A 13 -12.90 -13.52 -4.71
N LEU A 14 -13.65 -12.78 -3.90
CA LEU A 14 -14.01 -13.18 -2.55
C LEU A 14 -15.50 -13.52 -2.46
N ALA A 15 -16.33 -12.64 -2.96
CA ALA A 15 -17.78 -12.84 -2.99
C ALA A 15 -18.43 -11.99 -4.09
N ASN A 16 -19.54 -12.49 -4.63
CA ASN A 16 -20.38 -11.73 -5.56
C ASN A 16 -21.63 -11.20 -4.88
N SER A 17 -22.18 -11.97 -3.96
CA SER A 17 -23.43 -11.66 -3.26
C SER A 17 -23.32 -12.11 -1.81
N PRO A 18 -22.59 -11.35 -0.96
CA PRO A 18 -22.49 -11.63 0.46
C PRO A 18 -23.88 -11.54 1.11
N THR A 19 -24.13 -12.42 2.06
CA THR A 19 -25.45 -12.56 2.69
C THR A 19 -25.39 -12.28 4.18
N GLN A 20 -26.25 -12.88 4.97
CA GLN A 20 -26.38 -12.63 6.40
C GLN A 20 -25.06 -12.87 7.16
N PRO A 21 -24.53 -11.89 7.90
CA PRO A 21 -23.49 -12.12 8.89
C PRO A 21 -24.07 -12.71 10.17
N ILE A 22 -23.37 -13.67 10.79
CA ILE A 22 -23.67 -14.16 12.15
C ILE A 22 -22.37 -14.22 12.96
N PRO A 23 -22.41 -13.94 14.28
CA PRO A 23 -21.24 -14.13 15.12
C PRO A 23 -20.93 -15.62 15.31
N THR A 24 -19.64 -15.95 15.43
CA THR A 24 -19.20 -17.27 15.87
C THR A 24 -19.59 -17.51 17.33
N ILE A 25 -19.77 -18.78 17.67
CA ILE A 25 -20.15 -19.24 19.00
C ILE A 25 -18.92 -19.64 19.83
N ASP A 26 -19.13 -20.30 20.95
CA ASP A 26 -18.07 -20.80 21.80
C ASP A 26 -17.09 -21.71 21.02
N PRO A 27 -15.75 -21.47 21.11
CA PRO A 27 -14.76 -22.27 20.39
C PRO A 27 -14.80 -23.76 20.70
N SER A 28 -15.29 -24.15 21.88
CA SER A 28 -15.46 -25.57 22.25
C SER A 28 -16.59 -26.27 21.48
N GLN A 29 -17.41 -25.51 20.76
CA GLN A 29 -18.54 -26.02 19.98
C GLN A 29 -18.29 -25.98 18.46
N PHE A 30 -17.48 -25.02 17.98
CA PHE A 30 -17.25 -24.86 16.54
C PHE A 30 -15.78 -24.72 16.12
N GLY A 31 -14.85 -24.61 17.07
CA GLY A 31 -13.41 -24.58 16.81
C GLY A 31 -12.84 -23.24 16.31
N LEU A 32 -13.67 -22.24 16.10
CA LEU A 32 -13.24 -20.88 15.72
C LEU A 32 -13.24 -19.93 16.93
N PRO A 33 -12.42 -18.87 16.92
CA PRO A 33 -12.48 -17.81 17.92
C PRO A 33 -13.89 -17.23 18.03
N ARG A 34 -14.27 -16.83 19.25
CA ARG A 34 -15.62 -16.29 19.53
C ARG A 34 -15.71 -14.83 19.11
N GLY A 35 -16.86 -14.47 18.50
CA GLY A 35 -17.20 -13.09 18.21
C GLY A 35 -16.84 -12.59 16.82
N GLU A 36 -16.10 -13.37 16.05
CA GLU A 36 -15.93 -13.11 14.62
C GLU A 36 -17.26 -13.24 13.89
N LEU A 37 -17.38 -12.60 12.73
CA LEU A 37 -18.56 -12.76 11.89
C LEU A 37 -18.30 -13.81 10.80
N LEU A 38 -19.22 -14.78 10.67
CA LEU A 38 -19.33 -15.62 9.49
C LEU A 38 -20.35 -15.04 8.53
N ILE A 39 -19.99 -14.97 7.25
CA ILE A 39 -20.78 -14.34 6.20
C ILE A 39 -20.97 -15.36 5.08
N GLY A 40 -22.22 -15.62 4.70
CA GLY A 40 -22.55 -16.50 3.58
C GLY A 40 -22.32 -15.83 2.24
N GLU A 41 -22.32 -16.65 1.18
CA GLU A 41 -22.17 -16.19 -0.20
C GLU A 41 -23.12 -16.99 -1.11
N MET A 42 -23.84 -16.29 -1.99
CA MET A 42 -24.86 -16.91 -2.83
C MET A 42 -24.31 -17.54 -4.11
N ASN A 43 -23.31 -16.93 -4.73
CA ASN A 43 -22.82 -17.32 -6.05
C ASN A 43 -21.59 -18.22 -6.02
N GLN A 44 -20.89 -18.27 -4.90
CA GLN A 44 -19.69 -19.07 -4.72
C GLN A 44 -19.85 -20.02 -3.54
N PRO A 45 -19.29 -21.23 -3.61
CA PRO A 45 -19.35 -22.19 -2.51
C PRO A 45 -18.35 -21.79 -1.42
N THR A 46 -18.61 -20.68 -0.75
CA THR A 46 -17.70 -20.14 0.28
C THR A 46 -18.45 -19.54 1.47
N LEU A 47 -17.80 -19.60 2.63
CA LEU A 47 -18.08 -18.75 3.79
C LEU A 47 -16.86 -17.86 4.01
N VAL A 48 -17.13 -16.63 4.44
CA VAL A 48 -16.11 -15.63 4.72
C VAL A 48 -16.15 -15.29 6.20
N ARG A 49 -14.97 -15.22 6.83
CA ARG A 49 -14.79 -14.66 8.17
C ARG A 49 -14.50 -13.17 8.05
N PHE A 50 -15.10 -12.39 8.90
CA PHE A 50 -14.72 -11.00 9.12
C PHE A 50 -14.17 -10.85 10.55
N LEU A 51 -12.93 -10.38 10.62
CA LEU A 51 -12.24 -10.04 11.86
C LEU A 51 -12.16 -8.52 11.94
N ASP A 52 -12.79 -7.98 12.97
CA ASP A 52 -12.84 -6.54 13.16
C ASP A 52 -11.57 -5.97 13.79
N ASP A 53 -11.33 -4.72 13.49
CA ASP A 53 -10.32 -3.86 14.10
C ASP A 53 -10.93 -2.48 14.33
N GLU A 54 -10.52 -1.82 15.39
CA GLU A 54 -10.97 -0.46 15.70
C GLU A 54 -9.75 0.48 15.74
N VAL A 55 -9.82 1.53 14.92
CA VAL A 55 -8.79 2.57 14.85
C VAL A 55 -9.47 3.92 15.03
N ASP A 56 -9.16 4.61 16.11
CA ASP A 56 -9.72 5.94 16.48
C ASP A 56 -11.25 6.02 16.38
N GLY A 57 -11.92 4.98 16.91
CA GLY A 57 -13.38 4.89 16.92
C GLY A 57 -14.02 4.49 15.58
N PHE A 58 -13.22 4.12 14.58
CA PHE A 58 -13.69 3.57 13.31
C PHE A 58 -13.53 2.07 13.28
N VAL A 59 -14.64 1.34 13.07
CA VAL A 59 -14.60 -0.11 12.84
C VAL A 59 -14.14 -0.36 11.41
N GLN A 60 -13.13 -1.20 11.27
CA GLN A 60 -12.57 -1.67 10.02
C GLN A 60 -12.13 -3.12 10.22
N GLY A 61 -11.48 -3.76 9.25
CA GLY A 61 -10.99 -5.10 9.47
C GLY A 61 -10.74 -5.88 8.20
N THR A 62 -10.57 -7.18 8.39
CA THR A 62 -10.17 -8.09 7.33
C THR A 62 -11.24 -9.14 7.03
N MET A 63 -11.38 -9.43 5.74
CA MET A 63 -12.16 -10.54 5.21
C MET A 63 -11.22 -11.69 4.86
N ILE A 64 -11.55 -12.90 5.32
CA ILE A 64 -10.75 -14.11 5.12
C ILE A 64 -11.67 -15.22 4.63
N PRO A 65 -11.39 -15.89 3.48
CA PRO A 65 -12.09 -17.11 3.11
C PRO A 65 -11.95 -18.18 4.21
N PHE A 66 -13.04 -18.85 4.56
CA PHE A 66 -13.02 -19.87 5.61
C PHE A 66 -13.28 -21.26 5.06
N LEU A 67 -14.53 -21.58 4.74
CA LEU A 67 -14.88 -22.83 4.10
C LEU A 67 -15.14 -22.57 2.62
N THR A 68 -14.48 -23.32 1.78
CA THR A 68 -14.62 -23.23 0.33
C THR A 68 -14.71 -24.63 -0.26
N GLY A 69 -15.47 -24.82 -1.32
CA GLY A 69 -15.51 -26.06 -2.05
C GLY A 69 -16.92 -26.49 -2.44
N ILE A 70 -16.97 -27.38 -3.43
CA ILE A 70 -18.22 -27.83 -4.05
C ILE A 70 -19.20 -28.46 -3.06
N GLU A 71 -18.69 -29.10 -2.00
CA GLU A 71 -19.52 -29.75 -0.96
C GLU A 71 -20.33 -28.76 -0.16
N LEU A 72 -19.84 -27.51 -0.02
CA LEU A 72 -20.58 -26.41 0.60
C LEU A 72 -21.81 -26.03 -0.24
N GLY A 73 -21.68 -26.11 -1.56
CA GLY A 73 -22.65 -25.66 -2.53
C GLY A 73 -22.83 -24.14 -2.54
N ILE A 74 -23.56 -23.64 -3.49
CA ILE A 74 -23.89 -22.20 -3.62
C ILE A 74 -25.26 -21.88 -3.01
N GLY A 75 -25.65 -20.58 -2.99
CA GLY A 75 -26.94 -20.19 -2.45
C GLY A 75 -26.97 -19.99 -0.93
N ASN A 76 -25.83 -19.89 -0.26
CA ASN A 76 -25.73 -19.78 1.20
C ASN A 76 -26.26 -18.45 1.71
N HIS A 77 -27.57 -18.39 1.98
CA HIS A 77 -28.29 -17.15 2.23
C HIS A 77 -28.60 -16.87 3.71
N ARG A 78 -29.00 -17.89 4.48
CA ARG A 78 -29.28 -17.79 5.91
C ARG A 78 -28.40 -18.72 6.70
N LEU A 79 -27.81 -18.19 7.75
CA LEU A 79 -26.91 -18.90 8.64
C LEU A 79 -27.51 -18.96 10.04
N ALA A 80 -27.40 -20.10 10.71
CA ALA A 80 -27.78 -20.24 12.12
C ALA A 80 -26.99 -21.38 12.76
N PHE A 81 -26.58 -21.19 14.03
CA PHE A 81 -26.08 -22.29 14.85
C PHE A 81 -27.22 -22.99 15.57
N ASP A 82 -27.19 -24.33 15.65
CA ASP A 82 -28.06 -25.07 16.54
C ASP A 82 -27.47 -25.17 17.96
N GLU A 83 -28.25 -25.71 18.91
CA GLU A 83 -27.83 -25.88 20.30
C GLU A 83 -26.60 -26.81 20.46
N ALA A 84 -26.39 -27.69 19.50
CA ALA A 84 -25.25 -28.62 19.48
C ALA A 84 -23.97 -27.98 18.85
N GLY A 85 -24.05 -26.72 18.39
CA GLY A 85 -22.95 -26.00 17.77
C GLY A 85 -22.75 -26.24 16.28
N ALA A 86 -23.67 -26.96 15.61
CA ALA A 86 -23.59 -27.13 14.16
C ALA A 86 -24.10 -25.88 13.44
N LEU A 87 -23.40 -25.47 12.38
CA LEU A 87 -23.80 -24.37 11.51
C LEU A 87 -24.74 -24.90 10.41
N TRP A 88 -25.93 -24.35 10.36
CA TRP A 88 -26.91 -24.59 9.32
C TRP A 88 -26.94 -23.43 8.34
N MET A 89 -26.97 -23.76 7.04
CA MET A 89 -27.05 -22.81 5.95
C MET A 89 -28.31 -23.11 5.12
N GLY A 90 -29.26 -22.18 5.20
CA GLY A 90 -30.43 -22.18 4.32
C GLY A 90 -30.05 -21.63 2.96
N LYS A 91 -30.29 -22.44 1.93
CA LYS A 91 -29.97 -22.09 0.56
C LYS A 91 -31.16 -21.45 -0.15
N ILE A 92 -30.86 -20.59 -1.13
CA ILE A 92 -31.87 -19.97 -1.96
C ILE A 92 -31.42 -19.98 -3.43
N HIS A 93 -32.37 -20.31 -4.30
CA HIS A 93 -32.23 -20.20 -5.74
C HIS A 93 -33.03 -19.00 -6.24
N LEU A 94 -32.40 -18.00 -6.82
CA LEU A 94 -33.01 -16.78 -7.35
C LEU A 94 -32.90 -16.70 -8.88
N GLY A 95 -32.91 -17.81 -9.57
CA GLY A 95 -32.86 -17.87 -11.03
C GLY A 95 -31.48 -17.58 -11.65
N TRP A 96 -30.61 -16.89 -10.95
CA TRP A 96 -29.25 -16.54 -11.41
C TRP A 96 -28.14 -17.11 -10.54
N ALA A 97 -28.47 -17.58 -9.34
CA ALA A 97 -27.50 -18.17 -8.41
C ALA A 97 -28.17 -19.03 -7.36
N GLY A 98 -27.47 -20.04 -6.90
CA GLY A 98 -27.83 -20.80 -5.73
C GLY A 98 -28.32 -22.21 -6.00
N ASP A 99 -28.26 -23.01 -4.94
CA ASP A 99 -28.88 -24.30 -4.80
C ASP A 99 -30.11 -24.19 -3.91
N GLU A 100 -30.90 -25.25 -3.83
CA GLU A 100 -32.01 -25.37 -2.91
C GLU A 100 -31.65 -26.29 -1.72
N GLY A 101 -32.29 -26.09 -0.57
CA GLY A 101 -32.18 -26.94 0.58
C GLY A 101 -31.42 -26.41 1.76
N LEU A 102 -30.82 -27.30 2.53
CA LEU A 102 -30.06 -26.98 3.74
C LEU A 102 -28.71 -27.68 3.71
N THR A 103 -27.65 -27.00 4.06
CA THR A 103 -26.35 -27.60 4.34
C THR A 103 -26.07 -27.52 5.83
N LYS A 104 -25.58 -28.56 6.44
CA LYS A 104 -25.15 -28.64 7.82
C LYS A 104 -23.62 -28.80 7.87
N VAL A 105 -22.95 -27.93 8.59
CA VAL A 105 -21.53 -28.04 8.90
C VAL A 105 -21.38 -28.38 10.38
N THR A 106 -20.67 -29.46 10.67
CA THR A 106 -20.35 -29.90 12.03
C THR A 106 -18.85 -29.83 12.25
N TRP A 107 -18.44 -29.36 13.42
CA TRP A 107 -17.05 -29.43 13.83
C TRP A 107 -16.64 -30.87 14.16
N ASN A 108 -15.49 -31.29 13.68
CA ASN A 108 -14.95 -32.64 13.91
C ASN A 108 -14.11 -32.75 15.21
N GLY A 109 -14.07 -31.69 16.02
CA GLY A 109 -13.28 -31.66 17.27
C GLY A 109 -11.83 -31.28 17.08
N ILE A 110 -11.36 -31.01 15.85
CA ILE A 110 -10.02 -30.55 15.56
C ILE A 110 -10.07 -29.03 15.34
N THR A 111 -9.36 -28.27 16.18
CA THR A 111 -9.26 -26.82 16.03
C THR A 111 -8.36 -26.49 14.83
N PRO A 112 -8.88 -25.85 13.78
CA PRO A 112 -8.06 -25.52 12.62
C PRO A 112 -6.99 -24.47 12.96
N PHE A 113 -5.87 -24.49 12.24
CA PHE A 113 -4.91 -23.40 12.29
C PHE A 113 -5.45 -22.23 11.50
N VAL A 114 -5.74 -21.12 12.19
CA VAL A 114 -6.37 -19.94 11.61
C VAL A 114 -5.72 -18.65 12.12
N ILE A 115 -5.90 -17.58 11.37
CA ILE A 115 -5.68 -16.21 11.86
C ILE A 115 -6.84 -15.88 12.83
N ASP A 116 -6.52 -15.39 14.01
CA ASP A 116 -7.48 -14.99 15.04
C ASP A 116 -7.55 -13.49 15.30
N GLY A 117 -6.71 -12.71 14.59
CA GLY A 117 -6.73 -11.26 14.65
C GLY A 117 -5.83 -10.62 13.61
N VAL A 118 -6.24 -9.47 13.11
CA VAL A 118 -5.41 -8.61 12.27
C VAL A 118 -5.60 -7.19 12.76
N LYS A 119 -4.53 -6.57 13.24
CA LYS A 119 -4.54 -5.20 13.74
C LYS A 119 -3.70 -4.30 12.86
N LEU A 120 -4.27 -3.17 12.47
CA LEU A 120 -3.52 -2.14 11.79
C LEU A 120 -2.38 -1.65 12.68
N GLN A 121 -1.26 -1.39 12.09
CA GLN A 121 -0.12 -0.69 12.69
C GLN A 121 0.10 0.61 11.94
N GLU A 122 0.89 1.51 12.49
CA GLU A 122 1.24 2.78 11.82
C GLU A 122 1.74 2.54 10.39
N ARG A 123 2.48 1.46 10.18
CA ARG A 123 3.07 1.10 8.89
C ARG A 123 2.94 -0.40 8.61
N GLY A 124 1.71 -0.89 8.52
CA GLY A 124 1.48 -2.29 8.18
C GLY A 124 0.48 -2.99 9.09
N PHE A 125 0.74 -4.27 9.40
CA PHE A 125 -0.24 -5.12 10.07
C PHE A 125 0.42 -6.03 11.10
N ALA A 126 -0.23 -6.22 12.24
CA ALA A 126 0.06 -7.31 13.16
C ALA A 126 -1.00 -8.41 12.94
N ILE A 127 -0.55 -9.59 12.54
CA ILE A 127 -1.38 -10.76 12.24
C ILE A 127 -1.20 -11.77 13.36
N SER A 128 -2.25 -12.07 14.10
CA SER A 128 -2.25 -13.04 15.18
C SER A 128 -2.81 -14.39 14.74
N PHE A 129 -2.26 -15.46 15.28
CA PHE A 129 -2.63 -16.84 14.96
C PHE A 129 -3.07 -17.57 16.24
N ASN A 130 -4.10 -18.39 16.13
CA ASN A 130 -4.58 -19.20 17.25
C ASN A 130 -3.60 -20.31 17.68
N GLN A 131 -2.60 -20.62 16.86
CA GLN A 131 -1.54 -21.59 17.11
C GLN A 131 -0.18 -21.01 16.68
N PRO A 132 0.96 -21.42 17.26
CA PRO A 132 2.27 -20.91 16.88
C PRO A 132 2.63 -21.29 15.44
N LEU A 133 3.19 -20.32 14.68
CA LEU A 133 3.78 -20.54 13.36
C LEU A 133 4.96 -21.54 13.41
N GLY A 134 5.10 -22.36 12.42
CA GLY A 134 6.25 -23.23 12.18
C GLY A 134 7.56 -22.44 12.05
N LYS A 135 8.70 -23.16 11.99
CA LYS A 135 10.02 -22.50 11.91
C LYS A 135 10.21 -21.66 10.65
N ALA A 136 9.79 -22.21 9.50
CA ALA A 136 9.78 -21.45 8.25
C ALA A 136 8.71 -20.35 8.33
N LEU A 137 9.04 -19.18 7.82
CA LEU A 137 8.06 -18.12 7.66
C LEU A 137 7.32 -18.28 6.34
N PRO A 138 6.04 -17.91 6.26
CA PRO A 138 5.31 -17.92 5.00
C PRO A 138 5.96 -16.96 3.99
N ARG A 139 5.81 -17.25 2.71
CA ARG A 139 6.06 -16.26 1.67
C ARG A 139 4.88 -15.29 1.68
N LEU A 140 5.20 -14.01 1.78
CA LEU A 140 4.20 -12.96 1.85
C LEU A 140 4.21 -12.15 0.56
N HIS A 141 3.04 -12.09 -0.07
CA HIS A 141 2.76 -11.16 -1.16
C HIS A 141 1.72 -10.15 -0.69
N VAL A 142 1.98 -8.87 -0.93
CA VAL A 142 1.07 -7.79 -0.56
C VAL A 142 0.72 -6.98 -1.79
N SER A 143 -0.58 -6.80 -2.03
CA SER A 143 -1.08 -5.86 -3.02
C SER A 143 -2.15 -4.95 -2.41
N ARG A 144 -2.45 -3.85 -3.08
CA ARG A 144 -3.50 -2.94 -2.65
C ARG A 144 -4.25 -2.37 -3.84
N HIS A 145 -5.50 -1.98 -3.62
CA HIS A 145 -6.30 -1.23 -4.58
C HIS A 145 -7.38 -0.44 -3.85
N THR A 146 -8.02 0.46 -4.56
CA THR A 146 -9.22 1.15 -4.09
C THR A 146 -10.33 1.07 -5.12
N TYR A 147 -11.49 1.61 -4.81
CA TYR A 147 -12.64 1.70 -5.69
C TYR A 147 -13.13 3.13 -5.78
N THR A 148 -13.39 3.60 -7.00
CA THR A 148 -14.13 4.84 -7.20
C THR A 148 -15.62 4.54 -7.14
N TYR A 149 -16.31 5.19 -6.19
CA TYR A 149 -17.75 5.03 -6.07
C TYR A 149 -18.48 5.68 -7.26
N HIS A 150 -19.31 4.93 -7.93
CA HIS A 150 -20.21 5.41 -8.98
C HIS A 150 -21.59 4.73 -8.89
N LYS A 151 -22.55 5.18 -9.69
CA LYS A 151 -23.95 4.72 -9.63
C LYS A 151 -24.18 3.38 -10.33
N GLU A 152 -23.28 2.95 -11.17
CA GLU A 152 -23.41 1.75 -11.98
C GLU A 152 -23.00 0.50 -11.21
N TYR A 153 -23.51 -0.66 -11.59
CA TYR A 153 -23.19 -1.92 -10.93
C TYR A 153 -21.74 -2.35 -11.19
N GLY A 154 -21.07 -2.77 -10.12
CA GLY A 154 -19.66 -3.15 -10.17
C GLY A 154 -18.73 -1.94 -10.20
N SER A 155 -17.58 -2.08 -9.58
CA SER A 155 -16.54 -1.04 -9.59
C SER A 155 -15.21 -1.69 -9.99
N PRO A 156 -14.53 -1.20 -11.02
CA PRO A 156 -13.20 -1.67 -11.33
C PRO A 156 -12.24 -1.33 -10.19
N LYS A 157 -11.23 -2.15 -10.00
CA LYS A 157 -10.12 -1.84 -9.13
C LYS A 157 -9.38 -0.63 -9.68
N VAL A 158 -9.10 0.33 -8.84
CA VAL A 158 -8.35 1.54 -9.16
C VAL A 158 -7.05 1.52 -8.36
N ASP A 159 -5.95 1.94 -8.98
CA ASP A 159 -4.63 1.98 -8.36
C ASP A 159 -4.22 0.62 -7.76
N LEU A 160 -4.45 -0.46 -8.51
CA LEU A 160 -3.99 -1.80 -8.14
C LEU A 160 -2.48 -1.87 -8.23
N GLN A 161 -1.83 -2.30 -7.14
CA GLN A 161 -0.38 -2.38 -7.06
C GLN A 161 0.09 -3.46 -6.12
N ASP A 162 1.23 -4.03 -6.45
CA ASP A 162 2.04 -4.76 -5.51
C ASP A 162 2.74 -3.79 -4.56
N VAL A 163 2.85 -4.17 -3.30
CA VAL A 163 3.48 -3.37 -2.24
C VAL A 163 4.66 -4.13 -1.68
N ASP A 164 5.84 -3.54 -1.80
CA ASP A 164 7.05 -4.12 -1.23
C ASP A 164 6.95 -4.25 0.30
N VAL A 165 7.32 -5.40 0.83
CA VAL A 165 7.40 -5.64 2.26
C VAL A 165 8.71 -5.08 2.78
N ALA A 166 8.64 -4.00 3.56
CA ALA A 166 9.83 -3.35 4.15
C ALA A 166 10.44 -4.16 5.30
N GLY A 167 9.63 -4.98 5.97
CA GLY A 167 10.11 -5.84 7.05
C GLY A 167 9.06 -6.83 7.52
N MET A 168 9.52 -7.93 8.09
CA MET A 168 8.66 -8.94 8.71
C MET A 168 9.34 -9.48 9.96
N THR A 169 8.62 -9.48 11.08
CA THR A 169 9.09 -10.02 12.35
C THR A 169 8.05 -10.94 12.96
N VAL A 170 8.49 -11.86 13.81
CA VAL A 170 7.60 -12.80 14.52
C VAL A 170 7.90 -12.74 16.02
N SER A 171 6.84 -12.71 16.83
CA SER A 171 6.93 -12.72 18.29
C SER A 171 7.64 -13.98 18.82
N ALA A 172 8.16 -13.91 20.03
CA ALA A 172 8.89 -15.02 20.66
C ALA A 172 8.04 -16.30 20.82
N ASP A 173 6.74 -16.15 21.07
CA ASP A 173 5.76 -17.24 21.14
C ASP A 173 5.26 -17.72 19.77
N ARG A 174 5.73 -17.06 18.71
CA ARG A 174 5.39 -17.33 17.31
C ARG A 174 3.90 -17.22 16.97
N ARG A 175 3.13 -16.49 17.78
CA ARG A 175 1.70 -16.30 17.56
C ARG A 175 1.35 -14.98 16.90
N THR A 176 2.30 -14.06 16.75
CA THR A 176 2.08 -12.79 16.07
C THR A 176 3.16 -12.55 15.03
N MET A 177 2.76 -12.29 13.81
CA MET A 177 3.63 -11.83 12.73
C MET A 177 3.33 -10.35 12.45
N THR A 178 4.35 -9.51 12.55
CA THR A 178 4.24 -8.09 12.19
C THR A 178 4.84 -7.88 10.81
N VAL A 179 4.04 -7.33 9.92
CA VAL A 179 4.40 -6.96 8.56
C VAL A 179 4.54 -5.44 8.50
N THR A 180 5.70 -4.96 8.09
CA THR A 180 5.95 -3.53 7.88
C THR A 180 5.93 -3.21 6.40
N LEU A 181 5.15 -2.20 6.02
CA LEU A 181 5.04 -1.68 4.67
C LEU A 181 5.66 -0.29 4.59
N PRO A 182 6.00 0.21 3.39
CA PRO A 182 6.52 1.57 3.23
C PRO A 182 5.55 2.64 3.73
N TRP A 183 4.25 2.44 3.50
CA TRP A 183 3.15 3.31 3.94
C TRP A 183 1.83 2.55 3.98
N ILE A 184 0.86 3.13 4.67
CA ILE A 184 -0.55 2.69 4.69
C ILE A 184 -1.42 3.84 4.19
N ASP A 185 -2.34 3.54 3.29
CA ASP A 185 -3.28 4.52 2.74
C ASP A 185 -4.70 4.27 3.19
N ARG A 186 -5.36 5.34 3.64
CA ARG A 186 -6.78 5.36 3.95
C ARG A 186 -7.62 5.13 2.69
N GLY A 187 -8.66 4.31 2.79
CA GLY A 187 -9.59 4.02 1.69
C GLY A 187 -9.13 2.92 0.74
N TYR A 188 -8.02 2.25 1.05
CA TYR A 188 -7.50 1.12 0.27
C TYR A 188 -7.83 -0.22 0.91
N LEU A 189 -8.06 -1.20 0.06
CA LEU A 189 -8.11 -2.61 0.41
C LEU A 189 -6.74 -3.23 0.19
N TYR A 190 -6.11 -3.68 1.27
CA TYR A 190 -4.86 -4.41 1.23
C TYR A 190 -5.13 -5.91 1.19
N THR A 191 -4.57 -6.60 0.22
CA THR A 191 -4.58 -8.07 0.12
C THR A 191 -3.22 -8.58 0.55
N LEU A 192 -3.19 -9.41 1.58
CA LEU A 192 -2.00 -10.10 2.06
C LEU A 192 -2.18 -11.59 1.82
N GLN A 193 -1.30 -12.22 1.05
CA GLN A 193 -1.30 -13.64 0.78
C GLN A 193 -0.12 -14.30 1.49
N LEU A 194 -0.42 -15.28 2.34
CA LEU A 194 0.55 -16.00 3.16
C LEU A 194 0.76 -17.41 2.63
N ASP A 195 1.56 -17.55 1.59
CA ASP A 195 1.81 -18.86 0.97
C ASP A 195 2.64 -19.76 1.89
N GLU A 196 2.27 -21.04 1.93
CA GLU A 196 2.98 -22.07 2.70
C GLU A 196 3.03 -21.80 4.21
N ALA A 197 2.07 -21.05 4.75
CA ALA A 197 1.94 -20.86 6.19
C ALA A 197 1.51 -22.14 6.87
N VAL A 198 2.34 -22.63 7.81
CA VAL A 198 2.07 -23.82 8.62
C VAL A 198 2.32 -23.55 10.09
N ASN A 199 1.62 -24.27 10.97
CA ASN A 199 1.88 -24.24 12.41
C ASN A 199 3.06 -25.15 12.80
N VAL A 200 3.36 -25.22 14.09
CA VAL A 200 4.46 -26.07 14.65
C VAL A 200 4.21 -27.57 14.47
N THR A 201 2.98 -28.01 14.23
CA THR A 201 2.60 -29.41 13.97
C THR A 201 2.55 -29.74 12.48
N GLY A 202 2.70 -28.74 11.61
CA GLY A 202 2.70 -28.89 10.15
C GLY A 202 1.32 -28.75 9.51
N ASP A 203 0.30 -28.31 10.27
CA ASP A 203 -1.02 -28.06 9.72
C ASP A 203 -1.00 -26.73 8.91
N SER A 204 -1.60 -26.76 7.74
CA SER A 204 -1.68 -25.57 6.87
C SER A 204 -2.66 -24.54 7.43
N LEU A 205 -2.35 -23.26 7.21
CA LEU A 205 -3.24 -22.15 7.53
C LEU A 205 -4.53 -22.23 6.72
N MET A 206 -5.66 -22.23 7.42
CA MET A 206 -6.96 -22.13 6.79
C MET A 206 -7.32 -20.66 6.56
N GLY A 207 -7.44 -20.27 5.29
CA GLY A 207 -7.63 -18.87 4.90
C GLY A 207 -6.32 -18.08 4.91
N ASP A 208 -5.53 -18.28 3.88
CA ASP A 208 -4.19 -17.72 3.67
C ASP A 208 -4.20 -16.36 2.96
N VAL A 209 -5.38 -15.90 2.51
CA VAL A 209 -5.56 -14.61 1.83
C VAL A 209 -6.44 -13.69 2.67
N LEU A 210 -5.82 -12.65 3.21
CA LEU A 210 -6.47 -11.62 4.00
C LEU A 210 -6.77 -10.41 3.12
N ARG A 211 -7.93 -9.78 3.32
CA ARG A 211 -8.32 -8.55 2.63
C ARG A 211 -8.74 -7.51 3.65
N TYR A 212 -7.79 -6.67 4.05
CA TYR A 212 -7.97 -5.64 5.07
C TYR A 212 -8.35 -4.30 4.44
N HIS A 213 -9.53 -3.78 4.80
CA HIS A 213 -9.99 -2.45 4.37
C HIS A 213 -9.58 -1.38 5.38
N VAL A 214 -8.71 -0.48 4.97
CA VAL A 214 -8.23 0.65 5.79
C VAL A 214 -9.25 1.79 5.70
N VAL A 215 -10.10 1.92 6.71
CA VAL A 215 -11.07 3.03 6.83
C VAL A 215 -10.40 4.24 7.46
N ASN A 216 -9.55 4.02 8.46
CA ASN A 216 -8.74 5.04 9.11
C ASN A 216 -7.33 4.52 9.37
N THR A 217 -6.36 5.43 9.48
CA THR A 217 -4.94 5.13 9.73
C THR A 217 -4.56 5.50 11.16
N ILE A 218 -3.46 4.93 11.65
CA ILE A 218 -2.87 5.26 12.95
C ILE A 218 -1.86 6.40 12.72
N GLY A 219 -1.92 7.43 13.54
CA GLY A 219 -1.03 8.60 13.49
C GLY A 219 -1.54 9.74 12.61
N ASP A 220 -1.02 10.92 12.87
CA ASP A 220 -1.34 12.18 12.17
C ASP A 220 -0.41 12.38 10.97
N ASP A 221 -0.70 11.71 9.87
CA ASP A 221 -0.11 12.06 8.59
C ASP A 221 -1.12 12.89 7.79
N ALA A 222 -0.92 14.21 7.72
CA ALA A 222 -1.82 15.14 7.03
C ALA A 222 -2.07 14.73 5.58
N ALA A 223 -1.07 14.15 4.92
CA ALA A 223 -1.17 13.64 3.55
C ALA A 223 -2.09 12.43 3.42
N THR A 224 -2.35 11.68 4.49
CA THR A 224 -3.29 10.55 4.48
C THR A 224 -4.75 10.98 4.46
N HIS A 225 -5.06 12.25 4.73
CA HIS A 225 -6.42 12.77 4.77
C HIS A 225 -7.01 13.17 3.41
N SER A 226 -6.26 13.03 2.32
CA SER A 226 -6.81 13.28 0.99
C SER A 226 -7.75 12.15 0.56
N ASP A 227 -8.99 12.51 0.19
CA ASP A 227 -9.96 11.60 -0.42
C ASP A 227 -9.71 11.42 -1.95
N GLN A 228 -8.69 12.09 -2.51
CA GLN A 228 -8.36 11.98 -3.92
C GLN A 228 -7.53 10.70 -4.17
N PRO A 229 -7.88 9.90 -5.19
CA PRO A 229 -7.06 8.76 -5.56
C PRO A 229 -5.71 9.21 -6.11
N PHE A 230 -4.72 8.34 -6.06
CA PHE A 230 -3.49 8.53 -6.81
C PHE A 230 -3.77 8.43 -8.32
N VAL A 231 -3.09 9.25 -9.07
CA VAL A 231 -3.00 9.18 -10.53
C VAL A 231 -1.65 8.54 -10.87
N ASP A 232 -1.68 7.43 -11.59
CA ASP A 232 -0.48 6.79 -12.11
C ASP A 232 0.00 7.58 -13.33
N LEU A 233 1.27 7.97 -13.33
CA LEU A 233 1.88 8.75 -14.41
C LEU A 233 2.57 7.88 -15.48
N LEU A 234 2.53 6.53 -15.33
CA LEU A 234 3.17 5.56 -16.23
C LEU A 234 2.18 4.49 -16.74
N VAL A 235 0.87 4.78 -16.70
CA VAL A 235 -0.20 3.85 -17.08
C VAL A 235 -0.04 3.34 -18.50
N ASN A 236 -0.10 2.01 -18.68
CA ASN A 236 -0.11 1.33 -20.00
C ASN A 236 1.07 1.71 -20.90
N ASP A 237 2.24 1.95 -20.31
CA ASP A 237 3.43 2.40 -21.05
C ASP A 237 3.18 3.68 -21.88
N ASP A 238 2.28 4.53 -21.42
CA ASP A 238 1.92 5.78 -22.08
C ASP A 238 2.67 6.98 -21.46
N MET A 239 3.44 7.67 -22.29
CA MET A 239 4.14 8.91 -21.94
C MET A 239 3.25 10.16 -22.00
N SER A 240 1.92 10.02 -22.13
CA SER A 240 0.99 11.14 -22.31
C SER A 240 0.99 12.12 -21.12
N ALA A 241 1.32 11.69 -19.91
CA ALA A 241 1.44 12.54 -18.74
C ALA A 241 2.73 13.39 -18.74
N TRP A 242 3.68 13.08 -19.63
CA TRP A 242 5.03 13.65 -19.63
C TRP A 242 5.29 14.53 -20.85
N ARG A 243 6.21 15.46 -20.70
CA ARG A 243 6.82 16.25 -21.74
C ARG A 243 8.32 15.96 -21.73
N PRO A 244 8.84 15.31 -22.78
CA PRO A 244 10.27 15.04 -22.88
C PRO A 244 11.08 16.34 -22.98
N GLY A 245 12.35 16.25 -22.63
CA GLY A 245 13.32 17.31 -22.81
C GLY A 245 13.61 17.58 -24.31
N ASP A 246 14.45 18.56 -24.55
CA ASP A 246 14.78 19.09 -25.88
C ASP A 246 16.14 18.55 -26.41
N LYS A 247 16.64 17.43 -25.87
CA LYS A 247 17.90 16.79 -26.29
C LYS A 247 17.66 15.65 -27.26
N GLU A 248 18.72 15.19 -27.91
CA GLU A 248 18.67 14.12 -28.92
C GLU A 248 18.34 12.74 -28.36
N GLY A 249 18.63 12.49 -27.06
CA GLY A 249 18.32 11.23 -26.39
C GLY A 249 16.85 11.10 -26.03
N GLU A 250 16.46 9.90 -25.67
CA GLU A 250 15.07 9.56 -25.37
C GLU A 250 14.93 9.01 -23.95
N TRP A 251 13.82 9.35 -23.34
CA TRP A 251 13.25 8.62 -22.21
C TRP A 251 12.38 7.50 -22.78
N THR A 252 12.57 6.28 -22.32
CA THR A 252 11.80 5.13 -22.73
C THR A 252 10.91 4.65 -21.61
N LEU A 253 9.67 4.26 -21.93
CA LEU A 253 8.75 3.62 -21.00
C LEU A 253 8.40 2.25 -21.56
N LYS A 254 8.77 1.21 -20.82
CA LYS A 254 8.52 -0.18 -21.22
C LYS A 254 8.27 -1.04 -19.99
N ASP A 255 7.21 -1.86 -20.06
CA ASP A 255 6.81 -2.77 -18.97
C ASP A 255 6.67 -2.02 -17.61
N GLY A 256 6.10 -0.78 -17.64
CA GLY A 256 5.94 0.07 -16.47
C GLY A 256 7.22 0.73 -15.94
N VAL A 257 8.35 0.55 -16.62
CA VAL A 257 9.64 1.12 -16.22
C VAL A 257 10.03 2.26 -17.15
N LEU A 258 10.09 3.46 -16.57
CA LEU A 258 10.62 4.65 -17.22
C LEU A 258 12.14 4.68 -17.04
N SER A 259 12.88 4.74 -18.13
CA SER A 259 14.35 4.74 -18.12
C SER A 259 14.91 5.83 -19.01
N ARG A 260 16.00 6.45 -18.57
CA ARG A 260 16.80 7.31 -19.41
C ARG A 260 17.72 6.43 -20.27
N GLY A 261 17.81 6.73 -21.57
CA GLY A 261 18.73 6.05 -22.48
C GLY A 261 20.19 6.49 -22.28
N GLU A 262 21.11 5.91 -23.07
CA GLU A 262 22.55 6.20 -23.01
C GLU A 262 22.89 7.65 -23.39
N VAL A 263 22.13 8.22 -24.32
CA VAL A 263 22.32 9.61 -24.78
C VAL A 263 21.50 10.56 -23.92
N LYS A 264 22.05 11.73 -23.57
CA LYS A 264 21.34 12.76 -22.82
C LYS A 264 20.03 13.16 -23.52
N ALA A 265 18.92 12.94 -22.82
CA ALA A 265 17.57 13.20 -23.31
C ALA A 265 17.02 14.57 -22.88
N GLY A 266 17.73 15.25 -21.97
CA GLY A 266 17.18 16.37 -21.23
C GLY A 266 16.23 15.92 -20.13
N SER A 267 15.93 16.79 -19.19
CA SER A 267 15.05 16.48 -18.08
C SER A 267 13.62 16.24 -18.55
N LEU A 268 12.95 15.25 -17.93
CA LEU A 268 11.56 14.91 -18.22
C LEU A 268 10.62 15.66 -17.26
N ASN A 269 9.58 16.29 -17.80
CA ASN A 269 8.66 17.10 -17.00
C ASN A 269 7.23 16.56 -17.09
N THR A 270 6.46 16.61 -16.01
CA THR A 270 5.01 16.38 -16.10
C THR A 270 4.36 17.50 -16.93
N LYS A 271 3.25 17.19 -17.62
CA LYS A 271 2.44 18.22 -18.31
C LYS A 271 1.66 19.08 -17.32
N GLU A 272 1.12 18.41 -16.28
CA GLU A 272 0.38 19.08 -15.22
C GLU A 272 1.32 19.73 -14.20
N LYS A 273 0.80 20.72 -13.49
CA LYS A 273 1.48 21.43 -12.41
C LYS A 273 0.90 21.00 -11.06
N TYR A 274 1.79 20.89 -10.07
CA TYR A 274 1.44 20.46 -8.72
C TYR A 274 2.02 21.45 -7.71
N GLN A 275 1.25 21.83 -6.70
CA GLN A 275 1.67 22.69 -5.60
C GLN A 275 1.67 21.93 -4.29
N ASN A 276 0.52 21.36 -3.93
CA ASN A 276 0.35 20.49 -2.77
C ASN A 276 0.10 19.08 -3.29
N PHE A 277 0.96 18.15 -2.92
CA PHE A 277 0.89 16.79 -3.46
C PHE A 277 1.55 15.76 -2.54
N ASP A 278 1.16 14.50 -2.72
CA ASP A 278 1.85 13.29 -2.28
C ASP A 278 2.31 12.56 -3.55
N LEU A 279 3.61 12.56 -3.80
CA LEU A 279 4.25 11.87 -4.93
C LEU A 279 4.97 10.64 -4.42
N ARG A 280 4.72 9.50 -5.04
CA ARG A 280 5.36 8.22 -4.72
C ARG A 280 5.95 7.61 -5.96
N PHE A 281 7.13 7.04 -5.83
CA PHE A 281 7.81 6.37 -6.93
C PHE A 281 8.85 5.37 -6.40
N GLU A 282 9.23 4.44 -7.27
CA GLU A 282 10.42 3.63 -7.05
C GLU A 282 11.47 4.06 -8.04
N TRP A 283 12.73 4.01 -7.60
CA TRP A 283 13.86 4.42 -8.42
C TRP A 283 15.08 3.52 -8.19
N LYS A 284 15.88 3.40 -9.22
CA LYS A 284 17.23 2.83 -9.15
C LYS A 284 18.17 3.64 -10.02
N ILE A 285 19.45 3.63 -9.67
CA ILE A 285 20.49 4.39 -10.36
C ILE A 285 21.74 3.54 -10.54
N SER A 286 22.51 3.82 -11.58
CA SER A 286 23.80 3.16 -11.82
C SER A 286 24.85 3.52 -10.77
N GLU A 287 25.91 2.72 -10.67
CA GLU A 287 27.07 3.00 -9.82
C GLU A 287 27.64 4.39 -10.11
N GLY A 288 27.92 5.16 -9.06
CA GLY A 288 28.35 6.56 -9.14
C GLY A 288 27.33 7.52 -9.77
N GLY A 289 26.08 7.09 -9.93
CA GLY A 289 25.05 7.84 -10.60
C GLY A 289 24.51 9.03 -9.79
N ASN A 290 23.97 10.03 -10.52
CA ASN A 290 23.35 11.23 -9.98
C ASN A 290 22.14 11.64 -10.83
N SER A 291 21.02 11.88 -10.18
CA SER A 291 19.76 12.38 -10.74
C SER A 291 18.97 13.07 -9.63
N GLY A 292 17.73 13.50 -9.92
CA GLY A 292 16.86 14.09 -8.91
C GLY A 292 15.42 14.24 -9.39
N VAL A 293 14.51 14.36 -8.44
CA VAL A 293 13.12 14.74 -8.68
C VAL A 293 12.93 16.16 -8.17
N ILE A 294 12.68 17.09 -9.10
CA ILE A 294 12.62 18.50 -8.81
C ILE A 294 11.16 18.98 -8.85
N TYR A 295 10.76 19.74 -7.87
CA TYR A 295 9.42 20.28 -7.71
C TYR A 295 9.45 21.73 -7.23
N ARG A 296 8.30 22.43 -7.31
CA ARG A 296 8.18 23.87 -7.00
C ARG A 296 9.26 24.70 -7.71
N ILE A 297 9.35 24.51 -9.03
CA ILE A 297 10.37 25.10 -9.88
C ILE A 297 10.01 26.55 -10.21
N ASN A 298 10.94 27.47 -9.91
CA ASN A 298 10.89 28.86 -10.31
C ASN A 298 12.23 29.26 -10.92
N ASN A 299 12.20 30.05 -11.98
CA ASN A 299 13.41 30.52 -12.70
C ASN A 299 14.40 29.37 -13.01
N GLY A 300 13.86 28.16 -13.38
CA GLY A 300 14.65 26.98 -13.72
C GLY A 300 15.33 26.28 -12.52
N ARG A 301 14.95 26.62 -11.30
CA ARG A 301 15.43 26.01 -10.05
C ARG A 301 14.27 25.69 -9.13
N GLY A 302 14.37 24.58 -8.38
CA GLY A 302 13.33 24.14 -7.45
C GLY A 302 13.89 23.29 -6.32
N LEU A 303 12.99 22.83 -5.46
CA LEU A 303 13.31 21.87 -4.43
C LEU A 303 13.63 20.53 -5.11
N GLU A 304 14.72 19.91 -4.73
CA GLU A 304 15.19 18.67 -5.37
C GLU A 304 15.28 17.56 -4.35
N TYR A 305 14.49 16.50 -4.56
CA TYR A 305 14.71 15.22 -3.92
C TYR A 305 15.87 14.54 -4.64
N GLN A 306 17.01 14.43 -3.96
CA GLN A 306 18.23 13.90 -4.55
C GLN A 306 18.14 12.39 -4.79
N LEU A 307 18.55 11.93 -5.97
CA LEU A 307 18.75 10.52 -6.32
C LEU A 307 20.25 10.31 -6.58
N LEU A 308 20.93 9.65 -5.66
CA LEU A 308 22.39 9.51 -5.72
C LEU A 308 22.82 8.10 -5.31
N ASP A 309 23.88 7.61 -5.88
CA ASP A 309 24.64 6.51 -5.29
C ASP A 309 25.58 7.10 -4.22
N ASP A 310 25.14 7.09 -2.97
CA ASP A 310 25.87 7.73 -1.87
C ASP A 310 27.22 7.03 -1.58
N GLU A 311 27.39 5.77 -2.00
CA GLU A 311 28.61 5.02 -1.75
C GLU A 311 29.70 5.37 -2.78
N ASN A 312 29.37 5.41 -4.07
CA ASN A 312 30.35 5.51 -5.13
C ASN A 312 30.42 6.87 -5.82
N HIS A 313 29.44 7.76 -5.59
CA HIS A 313 29.48 9.11 -6.15
C HIS A 313 30.42 10.01 -5.36
N ILE A 314 31.21 10.84 -6.06
CA ILE A 314 32.24 11.73 -5.46
C ILE A 314 31.70 12.64 -4.36
N ARG A 315 30.41 12.97 -4.39
CA ARG A 315 29.72 13.82 -3.38
C ARG A 315 28.80 13.03 -2.44
N GLY A 316 28.80 11.70 -2.51
CA GLY A 316 27.88 10.87 -1.74
C GLY A 316 28.09 10.95 -0.23
N GLN A 317 29.29 11.32 0.21
CA GLN A 317 29.60 11.54 1.63
C GLN A 317 29.28 12.95 2.15
N GLU A 318 28.78 13.85 1.29
CA GLU A 318 28.35 15.18 1.68
C GLU A 318 26.87 15.15 2.10
N PRO A 319 26.50 15.40 3.38
CA PRO A 319 25.13 15.19 3.86
C PRO A 319 24.06 15.96 3.08
N LEU A 320 24.37 17.18 2.61
CA LEU A 320 23.46 17.98 1.80
C LEU A 320 23.35 17.52 0.34
N SER A 321 24.16 16.54 -0.08
CA SER A 321 24.13 15.95 -1.43
C SER A 321 23.64 14.52 -1.42
N SER A 322 23.44 13.88 -0.27
CA SER A 322 23.04 12.49 -0.16
C SER A 322 21.61 12.24 -0.66
N SER A 323 21.29 11.02 -0.96
CA SER A 323 19.95 10.60 -1.41
C SER A 323 18.86 11.08 -0.47
N ALA A 324 17.73 11.49 -1.02
CA ALA A 324 16.59 12.06 -0.32
C ALA A 324 16.84 13.40 0.40
N ALA A 325 18.01 14.03 0.29
CA ALA A 325 18.18 15.42 0.71
C ALA A 325 17.23 16.36 -0.04
N ILE A 326 16.83 17.49 0.59
CA ILE A 326 16.52 18.68 -0.22
C ILE A 326 17.88 19.27 -0.59
N TYR A 327 18.32 18.93 -1.78
CA TYR A 327 19.69 19.14 -2.23
C TYR A 327 20.22 20.54 -1.88
N ASP A 328 21.40 20.58 -1.25
CA ASP A 328 22.13 21.77 -0.81
C ASP A 328 21.42 22.63 0.27
N ILE A 329 20.31 22.13 0.87
CA ILE A 329 19.54 22.90 1.88
C ILE A 329 19.29 22.10 3.14
N VAL A 330 18.68 20.89 3.03
CA VAL A 330 18.34 20.07 4.20
C VAL A 330 18.87 18.66 4.02
N GLU A 331 19.69 18.22 4.96
CA GLU A 331 20.21 16.87 5.01
C GLU A 331 19.17 15.86 5.53
N PRO A 332 19.10 14.66 4.99
CA PRO A 332 18.27 13.57 5.51
C PRO A 332 18.92 12.93 6.72
N LYS A 333 18.12 12.16 7.50
CA LYS A 333 18.57 11.39 8.67
C LYS A 333 18.06 9.97 8.60
N GLY A 334 18.85 9.02 9.07
CA GLY A 334 18.44 7.61 9.17
C GLY A 334 18.24 6.95 7.80
N LEU A 335 19.10 7.25 6.84
CA LEU A 335 19.05 6.67 5.50
C LEU A 335 19.17 5.15 5.53
N THR A 336 18.33 4.49 4.74
CA THR A 336 18.34 3.04 4.47
C THR A 336 18.43 2.80 2.98
N LEU A 337 19.43 3.42 2.32
CA LEU A 337 19.64 3.31 0.88
C LEU A 337 20.04 1.88 0.53
N ARG A 338 19.50 1.36 -0.58
CA ARG A 338 19.91 0.09 -1.18
C ARG A 338 21.09 0.30 -2.12
N GLU A 339 21.78 -0.77 -2.47
CA GLU A 339 22.95 -0.72 -3.36
C GLU A 339 22.58 -0.18 -4.75
N ALA A 340 23.58 0.34 -5.46
CA ALA A 340 23.42 0.80 -6.83
C ALA A 340 22.84 -0.31 -7.73
N GLY A 341 21.85 0.03 -8.55
CA GLY A 341 21.10 -0.92 -9.38
C GLY A 341 19.90 -1.59 -8.69
N GLU A 342 19.74 -1.47 -7.38
CA GLU A 342 18.57 -1.95 -6.67
C GLU A 342 17.46 -0.89 -6.59
N TRP A 343 16.21 -1.34 -6.50
CA TRP A 343 15.05 -0.46 -6.39
C TRP A 343 14.88 0.11 -4.98
N ASN A 344 14.83 1.42 -4.87
CA ASN A 344 14.47 2.16 -3.67
C ASN A 344 13.05 2.72 -3.80
N THR A 345 12.29 2.74 -2.72
CA THR A 345 11.00 3.44 -2.68
C THR A 345 11.18 4.86 -2.16
N ALA A 346 10.51 5.81 -2.78
CA ALA A 346 10.55 7.22 -2.40
C ALA A 346 9.14 7.81 -2.29
N ARG A 347 8.98 8.76 -1.37
CA ARG A 347 7.78 9.58 -1.24
C ARG A 347 8.17 11.01 -0.94
N ILE A 348 7.50 11.95 -1.60
CA ILE A 348 7.59 13.38 -1.36
C ILE A 348 6.21 13.88 -0.97
N VAL A 349 6.08 14.47 0.21
CA VAL A 349 4.89 15.19 0.64
C VAL A 349 5.19 16.68 0.60
N ALA A 350 4.39 17.43 -0.13
CA ALA A 350 4.40 18.88 -0.11
C ALA A 350 2.97 19.36 0.20
N ASP A 351 2.73 19.84 1.40
CA ASP A 351 1.44 20.32 1.87
C ASP A 351 1.57 21.71 2.50
N GLY A 352 1.17 22.74 1.77
CA GLY A 352 1.48 24.11 2.16
C GLY A 352 2.97 24.34 2.32
N ASN A 353 3.40 24.68 3.52
CA ASN A 353 4.82 24.86 3.87
C ASN A 353 5.48 23.59 4.41
N HIS A 354 4.70 22.58 4.73
CA HIS A 354 5.19 21.32 5.27
C HIS A 354 5.74 20.44 4.15
N ILE A 355 7.01 20.02 4.25
CA ILE A 355 7.70 19.19 3.29
C ILE A 355 8.27 17.97 4.00
N GLU A 356 8.01 16.78 3.44
CA GLU A 356 8.59 15.52 3.88
C GLU A 356 9.26 14.78 2.73
N HIS A 357 10.42 14.19 3.00
CA HIS A 357 11.02 13.17 2.14
C HIS A 357 11.12 11.83 2.88
N TRP A 358 10.74 10.78 2.18
CA TRP A 358 10.75 9.40 2.66
C TRP A 358 11.62 8.53 1.74
N LEU A 359 12.39 7.63 2.32
CA LEU A 359 13.20 6.65 1.61
C LEU A 359 13.00 5.27 2.24
N ASN A 360 12.68 4.27 1.41
CA ASN A 360 12.43 2.88 1.84
C ASN A 360 11.50 2.79 3.05
N GLY A 361 10.43 3.61 3.01
CA GLY A 361 9.40 3.68 4.03
C GLY A 361 9.81 4.40 5.33
N VAL A 362 10.98 5.01 5.40
CA VAL A 362 11.40 5.83 6.55
C VAL A 362 11.29 7.30 6.18
N LYS A 363 10.63 8.11 7.05
CA LYS A 363 10.68 9.57 6.92
C LYS A 363 12.09 10.03 7.30
N VAL A 364 12.88 10.39 6.30
CA VAL A 364 14.29 10.75 6.46
C VAL A 364 14.51 12.25 6.56
N LEU A 365 13.52 13.05 6.15
CA LEU A 365 13.57 14.50 6.19
C LEU A 365 12.17 15.08 6.42
N GLU A 366 12.09 16.08 7.27
CA GLU A 366 10.89 16.88 7.50
C GLU A 366 11.33 18.34 7.72
N THR A 367 10.64 19.29 7.09
CA THR A 367 10.97 20.71 7.25
C THR A 367 9.75 21.58 6.98
N GLU A 368 9.75 22.77 7.55
CA GLU A 368 8.75 23.80 7.32
C GLU A 368 9.35 24.90 6.41
N PHE A 369 8.94 24.89 5.14
CA PHE A 369 9.36 25.86 4.13
C PHE A 369 9.06 27.30 4.59
N GLY A 370 10.02 28.19 4.47
CA GLY A 370 9.88 29.58 4.89
C GLY A 370 10.02 29.84 6.40
N SER A 371 10.24 28.80 7.23
CA SER A 371 10.58 28.95 8.64
C SER A 371 11.92 29.66 8.84
N ALA A 372 12.23 30.07 10.06
CA ALA A 372 13.53 30.67 10.38
C ALA A 372 14.70 29.71 10.11
N ASP A 373 14.54 28.41 10.48
CA ASP A 373 15.55 27.36 10.21
C ASP A 373 15.72 27.13 8.72
N TRP A 374 14.61 27.00 7.98
CA TRP A 374 14.66 26.91 6.51
C TRP A 374 15.41 28.10 5.89
N THR A 375 15.05 29.31 6.30
CA THR A 375 15.65 30.56 5.75
C THR A 375 17.14 30.63 6.01
N GLU A 376 17.58 30.26 7.22
CA GLU A 376 19.02 30.21 7.54
C GLU A 376 19.77 29.21 6.65
N ARG A 377 19.23 28.01 6.44
CA ARG A 377 19.82 26.98 5.56
C ARG A 377 19.83 27.42 4.11
N PHE A 378 18.71 27.92 3.61
CA PHE A 378 18.55 28.39 2.24
C PHE A 378 19.57 29.51 1.90
N LEU A 379 19.76 30.45 2.78
CA LEU A 379 20.73 31.57 2.57
C LEU A 379 22.19 31.10 2.47
N LYS A 380 22.50 29.89 2.95
CA LYS A 380 23.83 29.24 2.81
C LYS A 380 23.97 28.45 1.53
N SER A 381 22.87 28.15 0.83
CA SER A 381 22.85 27.32 -0.37
C SER A 381 23.29 28.09 -1.63
N LYS A 382 23.66 27.35 -2.66
CA LYS A 382 23.94 27.91 -3.99
C LYS A 382 22.72 28.61 -4.62
N ASN A 383 21.53 28.33 -4.12
CA ASN A 383 20.25 28.81 -4.62
C ASN A 383 19.80 30.11 -3.90
N ALA A 384 20.54 30.62 -2.92
CA ALA A 384 20.19 31.79 -2.08
C ALA A 384 19.80 33.06 -2.84
N LYS A 385 20.23 33.17 -4.11
CA LYS A 385 19.95 34.35 -4.97
C LYS A 385 18.80 34.11 -5.96
N VAL A 386 18.17 32.93 -5.93
CA VAL A 386 17.06 32.61 -6.82
C VAL A 386 15.79 33.20 -6.24
N GLU A 387 15.20 34.15 -6.96
CA GLU A 387 13.93 34.75 -6.55
C GLU A 387 12.79 33.72 -6.57
N ASN A 388 11.94 33.73 -5.54
CA ASN A 388 10.77 32.88 -5.36
C ASN A 388 11.14 31.40 -5.40
N TYR A 389 12.34 31.00 -4.96
CA TYR A 389 12.81 29.63 -4.94
C TYR A 389 11.89 28.74 -4.10
N GLY A 390 11.36 27.67 -4.69
CA GLY A 390 10.49 26.72 -4.01
C GLY A 390 9.06 27.22 -3.76
N GLU A 391 8.68 28.38 -4.26
CA GLU A 391 7.33 28.94 -4.09
C GLU A 391 6.38 28.47 -5.21
N GLY A 392 5.11 28.28 -4.84
CA GLY A 392 4.03 27.97 -5.80
C GLY A 392 4.11 26.60 -6.43
N GLY A 393 3.23 26.35 -7.39
CA GLY A 393 3.12 25.08 -8.11
C GLY A 393 3.88 25.07 -9.42
N SER A 394 4.50 23.94 -9.72
CA SER A 394 5.21 23.70 -10.98
C SER A 394 5.00 22.28 -11.50
N GLN A 395 5.53 21.99 -12.68
CA GLN A 395 5.74 20.62 -13.12
C GLN A 395 6.65 19.89 -12.13
N ILE A 396 6.49 18.57 -12.04
CA ILE A 396 7.47 17.66 -11.45
C ILE A 396 8.49 17.34 -12.55
N GLN A 397 9.76 17.47 -12.25
CA GLN A 397 10.84 17.21 -13.20
C GLN A 397 11.71 16.06 -12.72
N ILE A 398 11.96 15.09 -13.59
CA ILE A 398 13.01 14.10 -13.41
C ILE A 398 14.27 14.61 -14.12
N GLN A 399 15.35 14.76 -13.35
CA GLN A 399 16.58 15.35 -13.84
C GLN A 399 17.36 14.39 -14.72
N ASP A 400 17.79 14.82 -15.89
CA ASP A 400 18.85 14.16 -16.67
C ASP A 400 20.22 14.74 -16.31
N HIS A 401 20.93 14.06 -15.42
CA HIS A 401 22.30 14.43 -15.02
C HIS A 401 23.39 13.59 -15.71
N GLY A 402 22.99 12.67 -16.59
CA GLY A 402 23.90 11.82 -17.37
C GLY A 402 24.08 10.39 -16.84
N ALA A 403 23.54 10.08 -15.68
CA ALA A 403 23.53 8.72 -15.13
C ALA A 403 22.37 7.89 -15.69
N ASP A 404 22.50 6.57 -15.70
CA ASP A 404 21.40 5.68 -15.97
C ASP A 404 20.51 5.65 -14.74
N VAL A 405 19.31 6.20 -14.88
CA VAL A 405 18.26 6.22 -13.86
C VAL A 405 17.01 5.59 -14.41
N SER A 406 16.36 4.77 -13.58
CA SER A 406 15.07 4.18 -13.90
C SER A 406 14.07 4.48 -12.79
N LEU A 407 12.83 4.71 -13.17
CA LEU A 407 11.70 4.92 -12.25
C LEU A 407 10.56 3.97 -12.63
N ARG A 408 9.78 3.54 -11.64
CA ARG A 408 8.53 2.80 -11.85
C ARG A 408 7.52 3.17 -10.76
N ASN A 409 6.27 2.77 -10.90
CA ASN A 409 5.22 3.04 -9.92
C ASN A 409 5.12 4.54 -9.56
N VAL A 410 5.27 5.43 -10.56
CA VAL A 410 5.25 6.88 -10.36
C VAL A 410 3.83 7.38 -10.26
N ARG A 411 3.41 7.76 -9.07
CA ARG A 411 2.02 8.13 -8.76
C ARG A 411 1.96 9.38 -7.95
N ILE A 412 0.98 10.22 -8.27
CA ILE A 412 0.77 11.48 -7.59
C ILE A 412 -0.70 11.67 -7.23
N ARG A 413 -0.97 12.23 -6.08
CA ARG A 413 -2.27 12.80 -5.75
C ARG A 413 -2.12 14.24 -5.31
N GLN A 414 -3.07 15.06 -5.70
CA GLN A 414 -3.14 16.44 -5.23
C GLN A 414 -3.69 16.46 -3.81
N LEU A 415 -3.07 17.24 -2.95
CA LEU A 415 -3.55 17.60 -1.62
C LEU A 415 -4.35 18.91 -1.72
N ARG A 416 -5.22 19.16 -0.74
CA ARG A 416 -6.12 20.33 -0.75
C ARG A 416 -5.41 21.61 -0.40
#